data_c9a9912dc04b86667a7dbb394d56dee5
#
_entry.id   c9a9912dc04b86667a7dbb394d56dee5
#
_cell.length_a   1.000
_cell.length_b   1.000
_cell.length_c   1.000
_cell.angle_alpha   90.00
_cell.angle_beta   90.00
_cell.angle_gamma   90.00
#
_symmetry.space_group_name_H-M   'P 1'
#
loop_
_entity.id
_entity.type
_entity.pdbx_description
1 polymer ?
#
loop_
_entity_poly.entity_id
_entity_poly.type
_entity_poly.pdbx_seq_one_letter_code
_entity_poly.pdbx_strand_id
1 'polypeptide(L)'
;AIAYLYKDLDTIQIQYPISHGQILHSIEPLIHEGLDKLHAFDGLLRPSVLVSVPSELSQRQRELWQQAFLNCGVRKVEFISNLEVLQEENPCFLVHSGHSYTEIHICAYDKVLVSKTIYYAGAQVDEQIQRIVYMKTGYFITKMDAAHLKEMASDAFWQQKNTLLMCYGFDS
;
A
#
# COMPACT_ATOMS: atom_id res chain seq x y z
N ALA A 1 7.76 -14.18 -6.06
CA ALA A 1 6.39 -13.92 -6.53
C ALA A 1 6.38 -13.21 -7.89
N ILE A 2 7.18 -12.16 -8.07
CA ILE A 2 7.23 -11.38 -9.33
C ILE A 2 7.66 -12.23 -10.54
N ALA A 3 8.58 -13.20 -10.37
CA ALA A 3 9.05 -14.06 -11.46
C ALA A 3 7.97 -15.01 -12.02
N TYR A 4 6.93 -15.31 -11.24
CA TYR A 4 5.81 -16.16 -11.70
C TYR A 4 4.77 -15.39 -12.52
N LEU A 5 4.68 -14.06 -12.36
CA LEU A 5 3.71 -13.23 -13.07
C LEU A 5 3.96 -13.13 -14.58
N TYR A 6 5.16 -13.50 -15.04
CA TYR A 6 5.53 -13.42 -16.45
C TYR A 6 5.45 -14.77 -17.22
N LYS A 7 5.18 -15.89 -16.52
CA LYS A 7 5.24 -17.21 -17.18
C LYS A 7 3.92 -17.72 -17.76
N ASP A 8 2.75 -17.31 -17.21
CA ASP A 8 1.44 -17.79 -17.68
C ASP A 8 0.35 -16.77 -17.31
N LEU A 9 0.30 -15.65 -18.03
CA LEU A 9 -0.69 -14.58 -17.80
C LEU A 9 -2.15 -15.05 -17.96
N ASP A 10 -2.39 -16.09 -18.74
CA ASP A 10 -3.74 -16.62 -18.98
C ASP A 10 -4.30 -17.44 -17.80
N THR A 11 -3.45 -17.85 -16.88
CA THR A 11 -3.84 -18.70 -15.73
C THR A 11 -3.74 -18.01 -14.38
N ILE A 12 -3.17 -16.79 -14.32
CA ILE A 12 -2.96 -16.06 -13.07
C ILE A 12 -3.97 -14.92 -12.94
N GLN A 13 -4.87 -15.04 -11.97
CA GLN A 13 -5.76 -13.96 -11.60
C GLN A 13 -5.13 -13.10 -10.50
N ILE A 14 -4.82 -11.83 -10.82
CA ILE A 14 -4.34 -10.86 -9.84
C ILE A 14 -5.55 -10.24 -9.13
N GLN A 15 -5.60 -10.39 -7.81
CA GLN A 15 -6.63 -9.75 -6.98
C GLN A 15 -5.99 -8.69 -6.08
N TYR A 16 -6.70 -7.57 -5.93
CA TYR A 16 -6.35 -6.50 -4.99
C TYR A 16 -7.38 -6.51 -3.86
N PRO A 17 -7.15 -7.29 -2.79
CA PRO A 17 -8.16 -7.51 -1.75
C PRO A 17 -8.37 -6.30 -0.85
N ILE A 18 -7.47 -5.30 -0.92
CA ILE A 18 -7.53 -4.09 -0.09
C ILE A 18 -7.50 -2.87 -1.01
N SER A 19 -8.41 -1.92 -0.76
CA SER A 19 -8.38 -0.59 -1.38
C SER A 19 -8.75 0.46 -0.34
N HIS A 20 -7.97 1.55 -0.28
CA HIS A 20 -8.19 2.66 0.68
C HIS A 20 -8.29 2.18 2.15
N GLY A 21 -7.53 1.17 2.53
CA GLY A 21 -7.60 0.53 3.85
C GLY A 21 -8.83 -0.35 4.07
N GLN A 22 -9.73 -0.46 3.08
CA GLN A 22 -10.94 -1.28 3.15
C GLN A 22 -10.69 -2.66 2.57
N ILE A 23 -11.23 -3.68 3.25
CA ILE A 23 -11.24 -5.05 2.75
C ILE A 23 -12.35 -5.18 1.71
N LEU A 24 -11.98 -5.56 0.49
CA LEU A 24 -12.90 -5.80 -0.63
C LEU A 24 -13.12 -7.29 -0.89
N HIS A 25 -12.12 -8.11 -0.62
CA HIS A 25 -12.11 -9.56 -0.82
C HIS A 25 -11.42 -10.25 0.36
N SER A 26 -11.39 -11.60 0.36
CA SER A 26 -10.68 -12.35 1.39
C SER A 26 -9.21 -11.95 1.47
N ILE A 27 -8.75 -11.58 2.66
CA ILE A 27 -7.37 -11.18 2.95
C ILE A 27 -6.59 -12.21 3.77
N GLU A 28 -7.26 -13.25 4.23
CA GLU A 28 -6.66 -14.30 5.06
C GLU A 28 -5.40 -14.90 4.43
N PRO A 29 -5.33 -15.17 3.10
CA PRO A 29 -4.10 -15.67 2.49
C PRO A 29 -2.90 -14.72 2.65
N LEU A 30 -3.13 -13.39 2.56
CA LEU A 30 -2.09 -12.39 2.77
C LEU A 30 -1.65 -12.33 4.23
N ILE A 31 -2.60 -12.44 5.16
CA ILE A 31 -2.32 -12.45 6.61
C ILE A 31 -1.49 -13.70 6.94
N HIS A 32 -1.87 -14.89 6.45
CA HIS A 32 -1.10 -16.11 6.65
C HIS A 32 0.32 -15.98 6.11
N GLU A 33 0.49 -15.54 4.87
CA GLU A 33 1.82 -15.32 4.26
C GLU A 33 2.68 -14.36 5.11
N GLY A 34 2.07 -13.28 5.61
CA GLY A 34 2.76 -12.31 6.48
C GLY A 34 3.16 -12.90 7.82
N LEU A 35 2.26 -13.62 8.48
CA LEU A 35 2.52 -14.27 9.77
C LEU A 35 3.57 -15.38 9.65
N ASP A 36 3.53 -16.16 8.57
CA ASP A 36 4.52 -17.20 8.29
C ASP A 36 5.92 -16.61 8.07
N LYS A 37 6.02 -15.54 7.29
CA LYS A 37 7.30 -14.83 7.09
C LYS A 37 7.89 -14.24 8.36
N LEU A 38 7.04 -13.86 9.30
CA LEU A 38 7.43 -13.35 10.60
C LEU A 38 7.68 -14.45 11.63
N HIS A 39 7.53 -15.72 11.26
CA HIS A 39 7.62 -16.85 12.19
C HIS A 39 6.72 -16.69 13.42
N ALA A 40 5.52 -16.09 13.21
CA ALA A 40 4.66 -15.63 14.28
C ALA A 40 4.09 -16.79 15.15
N PHE A 41 4.11 -18.02 14.65
CA PHE A 41 3.60 -19.22 15.33
C PHE A 41 4.68 -20.15 15.86
N ASP A 42 5.96 -19.78 15.77
CA ASP A 42 7.08 -20.63 16.28
C ASP A 42 7.12 -20.68 17.81
N GLY A 43 6.37 -19.84 18.49
CA GLY A 43 6.27 -19.81 19.95
C GLY A 43 5.16 -20.69 20.52
N LEU A 44 5.20 -20.92 21.84
CA LEU A 44 4.17 -21.67 22.57
C LEU A 44 2.81 -20.94 22.64
N LEU A 45 2.80 -19.63 22.48
CA LEU A 45 1.62 -18.79 22.59
C LEU A 45 1.20 -18.28 21.22
N ARG A 46 -0.11 -18.20 20.98
CA ARG A 46 -0.65 -17.54 19.79
C ARG A 46 -0.24 -16.07 19.75
N PRO A 47 0.15 -15.55 18.59
CA PRO A 47 0.63 -14.18 18.44
C PRO A 47 -0.45 -13.14 18.76
N SER A 48 0.00 -11.97 19.18
CA SER A 48 -0.80 -10.74 19.20
C SER A 48 -0.24 -9.80 18.13
N VAL A 49 -1.10 -9.11 17.42
CA VAL A 49 -0.70 -8.20 16.34
C VAL A 49 -1.14 -6.77 16.62
N LEU A 50 -0.29 -5.83 16.25
CA LEU A 50 -0.59 -4.42 16.17
C LEU A 50 -0.69 -4.04 14.69
N VAL A 51 -1.85 -3.53 14.27
CA VAL A 51 -2.14 -3.21 12.87
C VAL A 51 -2.19 -1.70 12.71
N SER A 52 -1.30 -1.14 11.90
CA SER A 52 -1.36 0.26 11.51
C SER A 52 -2.42 0.45 10.42
N VAL A 53 -3.34 1.36 10.65
CA VAL A 53 -4.50 1.61 9.79
C VAL A 53 -4.67 3.09 9.50
N PRO A 54 -5.40 3.46 8.42
CA PRO A 54 -5.79 4.83 8.16
C PRO A 54 -6.54 5.44 9.34
N SER A 55 -6.30 6.71 9.61
CA SER A 55 -6.94 7.42 10.73
C SER A 55 -8.47 7.44 10.64
N GLU A 56 -9.00 7.46 9.41
CA GLU A 56 -10.44 7.51 9.13
C GLU A 56 -11.07 6.11 8.90
N LEU A 57 -10.38 5.01 9.26
CA LEU A 57 -10.93 3.67 9.06
C LEU A 57 -12.21 3.48 9.88
N SER A 58 -13.31 3.11 9.20
CA SER A 58 -14.60 2.93 9.85
C SER A 58 -14.60 1.76 10.85
N GLN A 59 -15.47 1.82 11.86
CA GLN A 59 -15.63 0.75 12.86
C GLN A 59 -15.92 -0.60 12.19
N ARG A 60 -16.80 -0.62 11.19
CA ARG A 60 -17.13 -1.84 10.42
C ARG A 60 -15.88 -2.45 9.76
N GLN A 61 -15.01 -1.63 9.18
CA GLN A 61 -13.78 -2.11 8.57
C GLN A 61 -12.80 -2.63 9.62
N ARG A 62 -12.70 -1.97 10.78
CA ARG A 62 -11.89 -2.47 11.90
C ARG A 62 -12.34 -3.86 12.34
N GLU A 63 -13.64 -4.10 12.44
CA GLU A 63 -14.22 -5.40 12.78
C GLU A 63 -13.90 -6.47 11.73
N LEU A 64 -13.96 -6.14 10.44
CA LEU A 64 -13.57 -7.06 9.37
C LEU A 64 -12.08 -7.42 9.44
N TRP A 65 -11.22 -6.44 9.64
CA TRP A 65 -9.79 -6.67 9.83
C TRP A 65 -9.51 -7.55 11.05
N GLN A 66 -10.15 -7.23 12.17
CA GLN A 66 -10.01 -8.01 13.40
C GLN A 66 -10.43 -9.46 13.19
N GLN A 67 -11.59 -9.68 12.55
CA GLN A 67 -12.09 -11.02 12.28
C GLN A 67 -11.15 -11.82 11.37
N ALA A 68 -10.61 -11.20 10.32
CA ALA A 68 -9.67 -11.86 9.43
C ALA A 68 -8.39 -12.33 10.15
N PHE A 69 -7.82 -11.50 11.02
CA PHE A 69 -6.67 -11.90 11.84
C PHE A 69 -7.00 -13.00 12.84
N LEU A 70 -8.17 -12.92 13.49
CA LEU A 70 -8.61 -13.97 14.42
C LEU A 70 -8.84 -15.30 13.70
N ASN A 71 -9.41 -15.28 12.49
CA ASN A 71 -9.57 -16.46 11.64
C ASN A 71 -8.21 -17.09 11.28
N CYS A 72 -7.17 -16.30 11.15
CA CYS A 72 -5.79 -16.76 10.93
C CYS A 72 -5.08 -17.24 12.20
N GLY A 73 -5.78 -17.35 13.34
CA GLY A 73 -5.24 -17.91 14.57
C GLY A 73 -4.51 -16.92 15.49
N VAL A 74 -4.55 -15.62 15.18
CA VAL A 74 -4.04 -14.57 16.06
C VAL A 74 -4.89 -14.49 17.33
N ARG A 75 -4.26 -14.30 18.49
CA ARG A 75 -4.95 -14.23 19.80
C ARG A 75 -5.61 -12.87 20.04
N LYS A 76 -4.92 -11.79 19.67
CA LYS A 76 -5.31 -10.43 19.96
C LYS A 76 -4.91 -9.51 18.79
N VAL A 77 -5.80 -8.60 18.43
CA VAL A 77 -5.56 -7.57 17.42
C VAL A 77 -5.76 -6.22 18.07
N GLU A 78 -4.78 -5.35 17.95
CA GLU A 78 -4.85 -3.94 18.32
C GLU A 78 -4.66 -3.08 17.08
N PHE A 79 -5.31 -1.95 17.03
CA PHE A 79 -5.20 -1.00 15.92
C PHE A 79 -4.54 0.28 16.41
N ILE A 80 -3.61 0.77 15.62
CA ILE A 80 -2.97 2.06 15.81
C ILE A 80 -3.15 2.86 14.52
N SER A 81 -3.40 4.15 14.61
CA SER A 81 -3.46 4.99 13.40
C SER A 81 -2.06 5.24 12.84
N ASN A 82 -1.97 5.43 11.52
CA ASN A 82 -0.71 5.85 10.89
C ASN A 82 -0.18 7.15 11.52
N LEU A 83 -1.09 8.03 11.94
CA LEU A 83 -0.74 9.27 12.62
C LEU A 83 -0.01 9.02 13.95
N GLU A 84 -0.53 8.11 14.79
CA GLU A 84 0.08 7.80 16.09
C GLU A 84 1.47 7.19 15.93
N VAL A 85 1.69 6.42 14.85
CA VAL A 85 3.01 5.82 14.54
C VAL A 85 4.02 6.89 14.10
N LEU A 86 3.56 7.90 13.36
CA LEU A 86 4.42 8.91 12.73
C LEU A 86 4.53 10.20 13.55
N GLN A 87 3.84 10.30 14.68
CA GLN A 87 3.83 11.52 15.49
C GLN A 87 5.21 11.81 16.07
N GLU A 88 5.71 13.00 15.74
CA GLU A 88 6.95 13.55 16.27
C GLU A 88 6.67 14.66 17.28
N GLU A 89 7.74 15.15 17.94
CA GLU A 89 7.64 16.31 18.84
C GLU A 89 7.10 17.55 18.12
N ASN A 90 6.27 18.30 18.78
CA ASN A 90 5.45 19.38 18.25
C ASN A 90 6.15 20.74 18.10
N PRO A 91 5.62 21.61 17.23
CA PRO A 91 4.57 21.39 16.22
C PRO A 91 5.10 20.71 14.96
N CYS A 92 4.29 19.88 14.33
CA CYS A 92 4.71 19.17 13.11
C CYS A 92 3.62 19.16 12.03
N PHE A 93 4.08 19.02 10.78
CA PHE A 93 3.25 18.78 9.61
C PHE A 93 3.61 17.40 9.07
N LEU A 94 2.66 16.47 9.13
CA LEU A 94 2.84 15.09 8.71
C LEU A 94 2.13 14.85 7.39
N VAL A 95 2.85 14.27 6.43
CA VAL A 95 2.28 13.78 5.17
C VAL A 95 2.66 12.32 5.01
N HIS A 96 1.66 11.46 5.01
CA HIS A 96 1.80 10.05 4.72
C HIS A 96 1.16 9.73 3.38
N SER A 97 1.96 9.46 2.35
CA SER A 97 1.48 9.09 1.03
C SER A 97 1.80 7.62 0.75
N GLY A 98 0.76 6.82 0.66
CA GLY A 98 0.84 5.39 0.39
C GLY A 98 0.57 5.05 -1.09
N HIS A 99 0.04 3.85 -1.30
CA HIS A 99 -0.39 3.40 -2.63
C HIS A 99 -1.75 3.98 -3.03
N SER A 100 -2.72 3.99 -2.13
CA SER A 100 -4.13 4.27 -2.43
C SER A 100 -4.63 5.63 -1.93
N TYR A 101 -3.97 6.22 -0.95
CA TYR A 101 -4.38 7.49 -0.34
C TYR A 101 -3.19 8.22 0.26
N THR A 102 -3.38 9.53 0.47
CA THR A 102 -2.45 10.42 1.18
C THR A 102 -3.18 11.01 2.38
N GLU A 103 -2.58 10.90 3.56
CA GLU A 103 -3.04 11.57 4.79
C GLU A 103 -2.16 12.78 5.07
N ILE A 104 -2.78 13.87 5.45
CA ILE A 104 -2.12 15.12 5.80
C ILE A 104 -2.62 15.54 7.19
N HIS A 105 -1.70 15.77 8.11
CA HIS A 105 -2.00 16.13 9.48
C HIS A 105 -1.18 17.34 9.92
N ILE A 106 -1.81 18.20 10.68
CA ILE A 106 -1.15 19.30 11.41
C ILE A 106 -1.29 18.99 12.87
N CYS A 107 -0.16 18.82 13.56
CA CYS A 107 -0.11 18.50 14.98
C CYS A 107 0.56 19.64 15.75
N ALA A 108 0.01 19.97 16.90
CA ALA A 108 0.62 20.87 17.87
C ALA A 108 0.12 20.56 19.28
N TYR A 109 1.00 20.68 20.26
CA TYR A 109 0.68 20.45 21.68
C TYR A 109 0.06 19.06 21.92
N ASP A 110 0.64 18.03 21.31
CA ASP A 110 0.18 16.62 21.38
C ASP A 110 -1.25 16.41 20.88
N LYS A 111 -1.75 17.32 20.05
CA LYS A 111 -3.08 17.26 19.47
C LYS A 111 -3.03 17.39 17.96
N VAL A 112 -3.88 16.61 17.31
CA VAL A 112 -4.16 16.78 15.88
C VAL A 112 -5.10 17.97 15.71
N LEU A 113 -4.62 19.05 15.11
CA LEU A 113 -5.42 20.24 14.82
C LEU A 113 -6.22 20.09 13.54
N VAL A 114 -5.60 19.47 12.53
CA VAL A 114 -6.22 19.21 11.21
C VAL A 114 -5.82 17.84 10.75
N SER A 115 -6.78 17.08 10.23
CA SER A 115 -6.57 15.81 9.54
C SER A 115 -7.33 15.82 8.22
N LYS A 116 -6.69 15.39 7.14
CA LYS A 116 -7.30 15.30 5.82
C LYS A 116 -6.78 14.08 5.07
N THR A 117 -7.70 13.26 4.58
CA THR A 117 -7.40 12.16 3.67
C THR A 117 -7.73 12.55 2.23
N ILE A 118 -6.80 12.30 1.32
CA ILE A 118 -6.95 12.53 -0.11
C ILE A 118 -6.74 11.19 -0.81
N TYR A 119 -7.71 10.77 -1.63
CA TYR A 119 -7.62 9.54 -2.42
C TYR A 119 -6.83 9.75 -3.73
N TYR A 120 -5.65 10.33 -3.57
CA TYR A 120 -4.64 10.49 -4.62
C TYR A 120 -3.28 10.13 -4.06
N ALA A 121 -2.66 9.08 -4.61
CA ALA A 121 -1.41 8.53 -4.11
C ALA A 121 -0.70 7.71 -5.22
N GLY A 122 0.14 6.76 -4.85
CA GLY A 122 0.97 6.00 -5.79
C GLY A 122 0.21 5.34 -6.94
N ALA A 123 -0.98 4.79 -6.69
CA ALA A 123 -1.80 4.14 -7.72
C ALA A 123 -2.26 5.10 -8.82
N GLN A 124 -2.69 6.32 -8.44
CA GLN A 124 -3.11 7.33 -9.39
C GLN A 124 -1.92 7.87 -10.21
N VAL A 125 -0.73 7.94 -9.61
CA VAL A 125 0.50 8.28 -10.33
C VAL A 125 0.81 7.20 -11.38
N ASP A 126 0.70 5.92 -11.03
CA ASP A 126 0.91 4.81 -11.95
C ASP A 126 -0.07 4.88 -13.15
N GLU A 127 -1.34 5.17 -12.90
CA GLU A 127 -2.35 5.35 -13.95
C GLU A 127 -2.03 6.56 -14.85
N GLN A 128 -1.54 7.65 -14.29
CA GLN A 128 -1.11 8.80 -15.11
C GLN A 128 0.12 8.46 -15.97
N ILE A 129 1.08 7.69 -15.45
CA ILE A 129 2.23 7.23 -16.24
C ILE A 129 1.76 6.35 -17.40
N GLN A 130 0.87 5.37 -17.16
CA GLN A 130 0.30 4.54 -18.23
C GLN A 130 -0.34 5.41 -19.32
N ARG A 131 -1.15 6.40 -18.92
CA ARG A 131 -1.80 7.33 -19.84
C ARG A 131 -0.81 8.16 -20.64
N ILE A 132 0.22 8.70 -20.00
CA ILE A 132 1.25 9.52 -20.68
C ILE A 132 2.04 8.68 -21.68
N VAL A 133 2.43 7.46 -21.31
CA VAL A 133 3.13 6.55 -22.22
C VAL A 133 2.27 6.26 -23.44
N TYR A 134 1.01 5.86 -23.23
CA TYR A 134 0.08 5.60 -24.34
C TYR A 134 -0.09 6.80 -25.26
N MET A 135 -0.32 7.99 -24.71
CA MET A 135 -0.50 9.21 -25.50
C MET A 135 0.73 9.57 -26.32
N LYS A 136 1.92 9.27 -25.84
CA LYS A 136 3.17 9.61 -26.53
C LYS A 136 3.67 8.56 -27.51
N THR A 137 3.37 7.28 -27.27
CA THR A 137 3.97 6.17 -28.01
C THR A 137 2.96 5.30 -28.74
N GLY A 138 1.68 5.34 -28.37
CA GLY A 138 0.64 4.42 -28.82
C GLY A 138 0.67 3.04 -28.14
N TYR A 139 1.64 2.76 -27.27
CA TYR A 139 1.77 1.48 -26.59
C TYR A 139 1.19 1.50 -25.19
N PHE A 140 0.56 0.39 -24.79
CA PHE A 140 0.13 0.16 -23.42
C PHE A 140 1.25 -0.45 -22.59
N ILE A 141 1.34 -0.05 -21.35
CA ILE A 141 2.21 -0.68 -20.34
C ILE A 141 1.38 -1.18 -19.18
N THR A 142 1.86 -2.21 -18.49
CA THR A 142 1.17 -2.75 -17.30
C THR A 142 1.24 -1.76 -16.11
N LYS A 143 0.37 -1.95 -15.11
CA LYS A 143 0.46 -1.19 -13.85
C LYS A 143 1.80 -1.42 -13.14
N MET A 144 2.35 -2.64 -13.24
CA MET A 144 3.66 -2.98 -12.68
C MET A 144 4.78 -2.21 -13.36
N ASP A 145 4.76 -2.14 -14.69
CA ASP A 145 5.76 -1.37 -15.44
C ASP A 145 5.66 0.12 -15.12
N ALA A 146 4.44 0.65 -14.98
CA ALA A 146 4.24 2.04 -14.58
C ALA A 146 4.79 2.33 -13.18
N ALA A 147 4.55 1.45 -12.20
CA ALA A 147 5.10 1.56 -10.86
C ALA A 147 6.64 1.50 -10.88
N HIS A 148 7.20 0.59 -11.66
CA HIS A 148 8.65 0.50 -11.83
C HIS A 148 9.25 1.75 -12.47
N LEU A 149 8.62 2.28 -13.52
CA LEU A 149 9.03 3.55 -14.15
C LEU A 149 8.99 4.70 -13.14
N LYS A 150 7.96 4.77 -12.30
CA LYS A 150 7.85 5.78 -11.24
C LYS A 150 9.03 5.70 -10.26
N GLU A 151 9.37 4.51 -9.79
CA GLU A 151 10.48 4.27 -8.87
C GLU A 151 11.82 4.67 -9.51
N MET A 152 12.08 4.18 -10.72
CA MET A 152 13.29 4.53 -11.47
C MET A 152 13.40 6.04 -11.74
N ALA A 153 12.29 6.70 -12.08
CA ALA A 153 12.27 8.14 -12.31
C ALA A 153 12.54 8.93 -11.02
N SER A 154 12.02 8.46 -9.89
CA SER A 154 12.29 9.04 -8.58
C SER A 154 13.76 8.93 -8.22
N ASP A 155 14.36 7.76 -8.37
CA ASP A 155 15.79 7.53 -8.10
C ASP A 155 16.68 8.39 -9.01
N ALA A 156 16.36 8.47 -10.31
CA ALA A 156 17.09 9.31 -11.26
C ALA A 156 17.00 10.80 -10.89
N PHE A 157 15.85 11.27 -10.45
CA PHE A 157 15.62 12.65 -10.01
C PHE A 157 16.47 12.98 -8.76
N TRP A 158 16.42 12.15 -7.74
CA TRP A 158 17.18 12.36 -6.51
C TRP A 158 18.69 12.28 -6.71
N GLN A 159 19.13 11.43 -7.64
CA GLN A 159 20.56 11.30 -7.98
C GLN A 159 21.02 12.33 -9.02
N GLN A 160 20.13 13.21 -9.50
CA GLN A 160 20.40 14.20 -10.57
C GLN A 160 20.99 13.58 -11.84
N LYS A 161 20.56 12.37 -12.17
CA LYS A 161 21.01 11.63 -13.36
C LYS A 161 20.00 11.76 -14.49
N ASN A 162 20.52 12.10 -15.68
CA ASN A 162 19.76 11.91 -16.91
C ASN A 162 19.82 10.44 -17.32
N THR A 163 18.79 9.67 -16.97
CA THR A 163 18.75 8.23 -17.24
C THR A 163 17.65 7.94 -18.26
N LEU A 164 17.99 7.11 -19.24
CA LEU A 164 17.01 6.57 -20.18
C LEU A 164 16.28 5.43 -19.46
N LEU A 165 14.96 5.59 -19.29
CA LEU A 165 14.12 4.57 -18.68
C LEU A 165 13.51 3.71 -19.79
N MET A 166 13.62 2.39 -19.64
CA MET A 166 13.05 1.41 -20.59
C MET A 166 11.98 0.59 -19.91
N CYS A 167 10.89 0.35 -20.62
CA CYS A 167 9.83 -0.58 -20.23
C CYS A 167 9.32 -1.31 -21.46
N TYR A 168 8.62 -2.42 -21.23
CA TYR A 168 7.97 -3.18 -22.28
C TYR A 168 6.55 -2.65 -22.48
N GLY A 169 6.17 -2.38 -23.72
CA GLY A 169 4.82 -2.02 -24.12
C GLY A 169 4.25 -3.04 -25.11
N PHE A 170 2.94 -3.07 -25.25
CA PHE A 170 2.22 -3.91 -26.20
C PHE A 170 1.20 -3.08 -26.96
N ASP A 171 0.95 -3.48 -28.21
CA ASP A 171 -0.08 -2.89 -29.06
C ASP A 171 -1.49 -3.25 -28.54
N SER A 172 -2.46 -2.39 -28.87
CA SER A 172 -3.88 -2.56 -28.55
C SER A 172 -4.57 -3.62 -29.40
#